data_bfde2a586ec4116d9ccd975873cf3ce1
#
_entry.id   bfde2a586ec4116d9ccd975873cf3ce1
#
_cell.length_a   1.000
_cell.length_b   1.000
_cell.length_c   1.000
_cell.angle_alpha   90.00
_cell.angle_beta   90.00
_cell.angle_gamma   90.00
#
_symmetry.space_group_name_H-M   'P 1'
#
loop_
_entity.id
_entity.type
_entity.pdbx_description
1 polymer ?
#
loop_
_entity_poly.entity_id
_entity_poly.type
_entity_poly.pdbx_seq_one_letter_code
_entity_poly.pdbx_strand_id
1 'polypeptide(L)'
;MKLRLPALALVLVLLLAVLPSGARAAFSDVKPSDWFYQPVTAMEQQGALSGYPDGAFRPKGIITRAEFVTVTARMAGLSPAEGQTGHWAAGTLQAALEAGWYDWDEIPPTGETFNDPIPRQLAVKILMKALLPQARGDYNTESAKMADFSSLDGRYYEAVLAAYAAGVVNGDDRGNFNPRSHLSRAEACALFLRAGDESARGQTRPVQPAPVPAPGETVRGGVTENGWLRVEGTQLCSEAGRPLVLRGMSSHGMQWYGQFASPQAIRNTAAFGANVFRVAMYTGEGGYLSQPAAMKAKVIAAVDAAIEADLYVIIDWHILSDGNPRTNQAQAVAFFTEMSKRYAHAPAVLYEICNEPNGAVSWSGDVKPYAQAVVKAIRANSPRSVILIGSPTWSQDIHLAAADPVAGDNLMYTLHFYAGTHGQWLRDRITQAQAQGLPVFVSEWGTSRADGGGGVFPAETRQWLDYLDARGISWCNWSLCDKDESSAALKPGTPANRAWTAADLSESGRLVFGALGG
;
A
#
# COMPACT_ATOMS: atom_id res chain seq x y z
N MET A 1 -9.46 -85.85 10.29
CA MET A 1 -8.56 -85.07 11.16
C MET A 1 -7.54 -84.42 10.21
N LYS A 2 -7.74 -83.17 9.80
CA LYS A 2 -6.85 -82.45 8.88
C LYS A 2 -6.14 -81.37 9.65
N LEU A 3 -4.83 -81.54 9.84
CA LEU A 3 -3.95 -80.55 10.43
C LEU A 3 -3.78 -79.36 9.45
N ARG A 4 -4.03 -78.18 9.93
CA ARG A 4 -3.65 -76.94 9.23
C ARG A 4 -2.33 -76.43 9.79
N LEU A 5 -1.32 -76.34 8.95
CA LEU A 5 -0.09 -75.62 9.24
C LEU A 5 -0.27 -74.12 8.97
N PRO A 6 0.27 -73.23 9.80
CA PRO A 6 0.26 -71.79 9.51
C PRO A 6 1.37 -71.44 8.50
N ALA A 7 1.02 -70.59 7.53
CA ALA A 7 1.94 -70.03 6.56
C ALA A 7 2.89 -68.99 7.23
N LEU A 8 4.18 -69.28 7.20
CA LEU A 8 5.24 -68.37 7.61
C LEU A 8 5.44 -67.31 6.52
N ALA A 9 5.06 -66.08 6.75
CA ALA A 9 5.34 -64.98 5.86
C ALA A 9 6.82 -64.62 5.95
N LEU A 10 7.57 -64.93 4.87
CA LEU A 10 8.97 -64.54 4.68
C LEU A 10 9.01 -63.04 4.32
N VAL A 11 9.38 -62.17 5.27
CA VAL A 11 9.70 -60.77 5.03
C VAL A 11 11.09 -60.71 4.38
N LEU A 12 11.10 -60.54 3.09
CA LEU A 12 12.34 -60.28 2.30
C LEU A 12 12.73 -58.82 2.54
N VAL A 13 13.65 -58.57 3.45
CA VAL A 13 14.31 -57.26 3.59
C VAL A 13 15.29 -57.12 2.42
N LEU A 14 14.85 -56.42 1.40
CA LEU A 14 15.75 -55.94 0.35
C LEU A 14 16.67 -54.86 0.95
N LEU A 15 17.86 -55.24 1.38
CA LEU A 15 18.96 -54.31 1.54
C LEU A 15 19.33 -53.76 0.15
N LEU A 16 18.72 -52.66 -0.21
CA LEU A 16 19.27 -51.83 -1.30
C LEU A 16 20.62 -51.31 -0.83
N ALA A 17 21.68 -51.94 -1.31
CA ALA A 17 23.01 -51.37 -1.23
C ALA A 17 22.96 -49.99 -1.88
N VAL A 18 23.05 -48.95 -1.07
CA VAL A 18 23.33 -47.60 -1.53
C VAL A 18 24.74 -47.64 -2.12
N LEU A 19 24.82 -47.85 -3.42
CA LEU A 19 26.06 -47.57 -4.16
C LEU A 19 26.35 -46.08 -3.90
N PRO A 20 27.57 -45.69 -3.51
CA PRO A 20 27.91 -44.29 -3.40
C PRO A 20 27.70 -43.68 -4.80
N SER A 21 26.68 -42.85 -4.93
CA SER A 21 26.51 -41.99 -6.08
C SER A 21 27.84 -41.28 -6.25
N GLY A 22 28.52 -41.52 -7.37
CA GLY A 22 29.78 -40.85 -7.66
C GLY A 22 29.61 -39.36 -7.40
N ALA A 23 30.54 -38.78 -6.67
CA ALA A 23 30.54 -37.37 -6.35
C ALA A 23 30.36 -36.59 -7.66
N ARG A 24 29.16 -36.03 -7.88
CA ARG A 24 28.92 -35.15 -9.01
C ARG A 24 29.85 -33.97 -8.80
N ALA A 25 30.58 -33.55 -9.81
CA ALA A 25 31.54 -32.48 -9.69
C ALA A 25 30.85 -31.23 -9.14
N ALA A 26 31.34 -30.74 -8.00
CA ALA A 26 30.85 -29.50 -7.44
C ALA A 26 31.00 -28.38 -8.48
N PHE A 27 30.02 -27.50 -8.60
CA PHE A 27 30.10 -26.35 -9.51
C PHE A 27 31.36 -25.54 -9.22
N SER A 28 32.06 -25.11 -10.28
CA SER A 28 33.34 -24.41 -10.17
C SER A 28 33.29 -23.09 -9.40
N ASP A 29 32.10 -22.50 -9.32
CA ASP A 29 31.81 -21.20 -8.71
C ASP A 29 30.91 -21.28 -7.44
N VAL A 30 30.78 -22.48 -6.85
CA VAL A 30 30.04 -22.71 -5.59
C VAL A 30 30.96 -23.37 -4.57
N LYS A 31 31.28 -22.65 -3.49
CA LYS A 31 32.22 -23.12 -2.46
C LYS A 31 31.47 -23.51 -1.19
N PRO A 32 31.99 -24.47 -0.39
CA PRO A 32 31.40 -24.85 0.89
C PRO A 32 31.21 -23.69 1.89
N SER A 33 31.99 -22.60 1.75
CA SER A 33 31.89 -21.41 2.55
C SER A 33 30.78 -20.46 2.13
N ASP A 34 30.17 -20.66 0.97
CA ASP A 34 29.13 -19.77 0.46
C ASP A 34 27.80 -20.07 1.17
N TRP A 35 27.06 -19.01 1.53
CA TRP A 35 25.77 -19.15 2.21
C TRP A 35 24.74 -19.96 1.39
N PHE A 36 24.91 -19.98 0.07
CA PHE A 36 24.02 -20.68 -0.86
C PHE A 36 24.52 -22.11 -1.19
N TYR A 37 25.64 -22.57 -0.60
CA TYR A 37 26.21 -23.90 -0.90
C TYR A 37 25.19 -25.02 -0.69
N GLN A 38 24.60 -25.09 0.50
CA GLN A 38 23.59 -26.10 0.82
C GLN A 38 22.33 -26.00 -0.06
N PRO A 39 21.69 -24.82 -0.23
CA PRO A 39 20.57 -24.69 -1.16
C PRO A 39 20.86 -25.14 -2.58
N VAL A 40 21.99 -24.73 -3.15
CA VAL A 40 22.36 -25.09 -4.52
C VAL A 40 22.62 -26.59 -4.64
N THR A 41 23.38 -27.15 -3.71
CA THR A 41 23.71 -28.61 -3.72
C THR A 41 22.47 -29.48 -3.55
N ALA A 42 21.53 -29.06 -2.67
CA ALA A 42 20.27 -29.78 -2.46
C ALA A 42 19.40 -29.77 -3.73
N MET A 43 19.26 -28.62 -4.40
CA MET A 43 18.49 -28.52 -5.65
C MET A 43 19.12 -29.30 -6.80
N GLU A 44 20.44 -29.35 -6.87
CA GLU A 44 21.15 -30.19 -7.83
C GLU A 44 20.90 -31.67 -7.56
N GLN A 45 21.07 -32.13 -6.32
CA GLN A 45 20.86 -33.52 -5.92
C GLN A 45 19.43 -34.00 -6.19
N GLN A 46 18.45 -33.13 -6.01
CA GLN A 46 17.06 -33.41 -6.35
C GLN A 46 16.79 -33.37 -7.86
N GLY A 47 17.75 -32.96 -8.69
CA GLY A 47 17.58 -32.81 -10.14
C GLY A 47 16.62 -31.66 -10.50
N ALA A 48 16.28 -30.81 -9.54
CA ALA A 48 15.34 -29.71 -9.75
C ALA A 48 15.97 -28.58 -10.58
N LEU A 49 17.29 -28.33 -10.40
CA LEU A 49 18.04 -27.29 -11.08
C LEU A 49 19.41 -27.77 -11.47
N SER A 50 19.91 -27.35 -12.64
CA SER A 50 21.21 -27.75 -13.19
C SER A 50 22.13 -26.54 -13.38
N GLY A 51 23.45 -26.79 -13.41
CA GLY A 51 24.43 -25.80 -13.84
C GLY A 51 24.51 -25.66 -15.35
N TYR A 52 25.47 -24.86 -15.80
CA TYR A 52 25.74 -24.61 -17.21
C TYR A 52 26.74 -25.63 -17.77
N PRO A 53 26.82 -25.78 -19.10
CA PRO A 53 27.75 -26.72 -19.75
C PRO A 53 29.24 -26.49 -19.44
N ASP A 54 29.59 -25.26 -19.00
CA ASP A 54 30.96 -24.90 -18.59
C ASP A 54 31.30 -25.33 -17.14
N GLY A 55 30.39 -26.03 -16.47
CA GLY A 55 30.56 -26.48 -15.09
C GLY A 55 30.30 -25.42 -14.03
N ALA A 56 29.83 -24.22 -14.40
CA ALA A 56 29.46 -23.18 -13.49
C ALA A 56 27.96 -23.24 -13.13
N PHE A 57 27.60 -22.78 -11.94
CA PHE A 57 26.22 -22.58 -11.51
C PHE A 57 25.70 -21.17 -11.77
N ARG A 58 26.60 -20.20 -11.74
CA ARG A 58 26.33 -18.76 -11.84
C ARG A 58 25.36 -18.25 -10.73
N PRO A 59 25.73 -18.37 -9.45
CA PRO A 59 24.85 -18.10 -8.30
C PRO A 59 24.31 -16.67 -8.27
N LYS A 60 25.05 -15.69 -8.79
CA LYS A 60 24.66 -14.28 -8.92
C LYS A 60 23.86 -13.97 -10.19
N GLY A 61 23.75 -14.92 -11.12
CA GLY A 61 22.92 -14.77 -12.31
C GLY A 61 21.46 -14.62 -11.94
N ILE A 62 20.74 -13.75 -12.64
CA ILE A 62 19.30 -13.52 -12.40
C ILE A 62 18.51 -14.67 -13.03
N ILE A 63 17.53 -15.20 -12.29
CA ILE A 63 16.64 -16.26 -12.78
C ILE A 63 15.45 -15.63 -13.52
N THR A 64 15.07 -16.24 -14.66
CA THR A 64 13.94 -15.79 -15.46
C THR A 64 12.60 -16.37 -14.94
N ARG A 65 11.49 -15.80 -15.38
CA ARG A 65 10.14 -16.31 -15.10
C ARG A 65 10.00 -17.75 -15.57
N ALA A 66 10.44 -18.05 -16.79
CA ALA A 66 10.39 -19.41 -17.37
C ALA A 66 11.19 -20.41 -16.55
N GLU A 67 12.41 -20.07 -16.17
CA GLU A 67 13.26 -20.95 -15.34
C GLU A 67 12.63 -21.21 -13.98
N PHE A 68 12.16 -20.15 -13.29
CA PHE A 68 11.58 -20.26 -11.95
C PHE A 68 10.31 -21.12 -11.95
N VAL A 69 9.37 -20.84 -12.87
CA VAL A 69 8.11 -21.61 -13.00
C VAL A 69 8.40 -23.07 -13.34
N THR A 70 9.40 -23.32 -14.21
CA THR A 70 9.75 -24.70 -14.59
C THR A 70 10.33 -25.49 -13.43
N VAL A 71 11.18 -24.88 -12.61
CA VAL A 71 11.71 -25.55 -11.39
C VAL A 71 10.57 -25.79 -10.39
N THR A 72 9.70 -24.79 -10.16
CA THR A 72 8.53 -24.95 -9.30
C THR A 72 7.61 -26.09 -9.79
N ALA A 73 7.35 -26.16 -11.08
CA ALA A 73 6.52 -27.21 -11.70
C ALA A 73 7.10 -28.62 -11.46
N ARG A 74 8.41 -28.78 -11.62
CA ARG A 74 9.10 -30.05 -11.34
C ARG A 74 8.94 -30.46 -9.88
N MET A 75 9.10 -29.52 -8.95
CA MET A 75 8.94 -29.78 -7.52
C MET A 75 7.48 -30.13 -7.15
N ALA A 76 6.51 -29.50 -7.81
CA ALA A 76 5.09 -29.76 -7.60
C ALA A 76 4.56 -30.99 -8.37
N GLY A 77 5.36 -31.61 -9.24
CA GLY A 77 4.92 -32.72 -10.10
C GLY A 77 3.93 -32.29 -11.18
N LEU A 78 3.94 -31.02 -11.58
CA LEU A 78 3.07 -30.49 -12.62
C LEU A 78 3.61 -30.84 -14.00
N SER A 79 2.81 -31.52 -14.83
CA SER A 79 3.15 -31.82 -16.21
C SER A 79 2.87 -30.63 -17.13
N PRO A 80 3.74 -30.39 -18.14
CA PRO A 80 3.51 -29.35 -19.14
C PRO A 80 2.19 -29.57 -19.90
N ALA A 81 1.50 -28.50 -20.28
CA ALA A 81 0.36 -28.56 -21.18
C ALA A 81 0.79 -28.97 -22.60
N GLU A 82 -0.01 -29.80 -23.24
CA GLU A 82 0.25 -30.28 -24.61
C GLU A 82 -0.04 -29.21 -25.68
N GLY A 83 0.59 -29.34 -26.83
CA GLY A 83 0.30 -28.51 -28.01
C GLY A 83 0.89 -27.10 -27.98
N GLN A 84 1.63 -26.73 -26.93
CA GLN A 84 2.29 -25.42 -26.85
C GLN A 84 3.59 -25.39 -27.66
N THR A 85 3.78 -24.34 -28.46
CA THR A 85 4.94 -24.15 -29.36
C THR A 85 5.58 -22.78 -29.11
N GLY A 86 6.77 -22.58 -29.68
CA GLY A 86 7.52 -21.32 -29.64
C GLY A 86 8.58 -21.29 -28.55
N HIS A 87 8.23 -21.07 -27.29
CA HIS A 87 9.22 -21.04 -26.20
C HIS A 87 9.34 -22.41 -25.51
N TRP A 88 10.55 -22.79 -25.10
CA TRP A 88 10.84 -24.11 -24.48
C TRP A 88 10.00 -24.39 -23.21
N ALA A 89 9.61 -23.36 -22.49
CA ALA A 89 8.81 -23.47 -21.27
C ALA A 89 7.31 -23.22 -21.49
N ALA A 90 6.85 -22.99 -22.72
CA ALA A 90 5.46 -22.56 -22.99
C ALA A 90 4.43 -23.53 -22.39
N GLY A 91 4.62 -24.84 -22.56
CA GLY A 91 3.72 -25.84 -21.97
C GLY A 91 3.68 -25.81 -20.44
N THR A 92 4.84 -25.62 -19.81
CA THR A 92 4.91 -25.53 -18.35
C THR A 92 4.26 -24.25 -17.81
N LEU A 93 4.48 -23.12 -18.47
CA LEU A 93 3.85 -21.86 -18.05
C LEU A 93 2.35 -21.91 -18.27
N GLN A 94 1.87 -22.47 -19.37
CA GLN A 94 0.46 -22.65 -19.60
C GLN A 94 -0.20 -23.53 -18.51
N ALA A 95 0.41 -24.65 -18.15
CA ALA A 95 -0.09 -25.53 -17.10
C ALA A 95 -0.11 -24.81 -15.73
N ALA A 96 0.91 -24.02 -15.43
CA ALA A 96 0.98 -23.25 -14.18
C ALA A 96 -0.07 -22.12 -14.11
N LEU A 97 -0.37 -21.47 -15.25
CA LEU A 97 -1.46 -20.50 -15.38
C LEU A 97 -2.82 -21.19 -15.14
N GLU A 98 -3.08 -22.31 -15.78
CA GLU A 98 -4.31 -23.11 -15.62
C GLU A 98 -4.47 -23.63 -14.17
N ALA A 99 -3.37 -23.97 -13.52
CA ALA A 99 -3.35 -24.32 -12.10
C ALA A 99 -3.54 -23.10 -11.15
N GLY A 100 -3.62 -21.88 -11.67
CA GLY A 100 -3.86 -20.66 -10.93
C GLY A 100 -2.68 -20.21 -10.05
N TRP A 101 -1.45 -20.56 -10.43
CA TRP A 101 -0.25 -20.14 -9.68
C TRP A 101 0.07 -18.65 -9.88
N TYR A 102 -0.34 -18.11 -11.01
CA TYR A 102 -0.23 -16.69 -11.34
C TYR A 102 -1.39 -16.29 -12.27
N ASP A 103 -1.56 -14.99 -12.49
CA ASP A 103 -2.60 -14.46 -13.36
C ASP A 103 -2.02 -14.12 -14.75
N TRP A 104 -2.88 -14.12 -15.78
CA TRP A 104 -2.47 -13.92 -17.18
C TRP A 104 -1.75 -12.57 -17.42
N ASP A 105 -2.03 -11.54 -16.63
CA ASP A 105 -1.40 -10.22 -16.71
C ASP A 105 -0.02 -10.16 -16.02
N GLU A 106 0.29 -11.12 -15.15
CA GLU A 106 1.59 -11.22 -14.49
C GLU A 106 2.65 -11.87 -15.39
N ILE A 107 2.27 -12.91 -16.12
CA ILE A 107 3.09 -13.55 -17.17
C ILE A 107 2.19 -13.82 -18.37
N PRO A 108 2.06 -12.87 -19.31
CA PRO A 108 1.24 -13.06 -20.50
C PRO A 108 1.66 -14.28 -21.32
N PRO A 109 0.73 -15.09 -21.82
CA PRO A 109 1.04 -16.34 -22.55
C PRO A 109 1.62 -16.12 -23.95
N THR A 110 1.86 -14.87 -24.34
CA THR A 110 2.49 -14.51 -25.64
C THR A 110 3.95 -14.95 -25.77
N GLY A 111 4.61 -15.32 -24.67
CA GLY A 111 6.01 -15.72 -24.64
C GLY A 111 7.02 -14.56 -24.59
N GLU A 112 6.59 -13.34 -24.84
CA GLU A 112 7.48 -12.17 -24.87
C GLU A 112 8.17 -11.90 -23.53
N THR A 113 7.49 -12.19 -22.41
CA THR A 113 7.99 -11.91 -21.06
C THR A 113 8.56 -13.14 -20.33
N PHE A 114 8.62 -14.30 -20.98
CA PHE A 114 9.06 -15.54 -20.34
C PHE A 114 10.53 -15.49 -19.89
N ASN A 115 11.36 -14.80 -20.65
CA ASN A 115 12.78 -14.61 -20.35
C ASN A 115 13.07 -13.40 -19.47
N ASP A 116 12.06 -12.64 -19.07
CA ASP A 116 12.25 -11.53 -18.14
C ASP A 116 12.64 -12.04 -16.75
N PRO A 117 13.44 -11.26 -16.01
CA PRO A 117 13.67 -11.52 -14.60
C PRO A 117 12.37 -11.67 -13.81
N ILE A 118 12.33 -12.64 -12.88
CA ILE A 118 11.16 -12.78 -12.02
C ILE A 118 11.25 -11.85 -10.81
N PRO A 119 10.23 -10.99 -10.54
CA PRO A 119 10.17 -10.22 -9.29
C PRO A 119 9.97 -11.15 -8.09
N ARG A 120 10.62 -10.84 -6.96
CA ARG A 120 10.56 -11.66 -5.74
C ARG A 120 9.12 -11.91 -5.25
N GLN A 121 8.23 -10.90 -5.27
CA GLN A 121 6.83 -11.05 -4.86
C GLN A 121 6.06 -12.05 -5.74
N LEU A 122 6.27 -12.02 -7.05
CA LEU A 122 5.65 -12.98 -7.98
C LEU A 122 6.21 -14.39 -7.80
N ALA A 123 7.52 -14.51 -7.62
CA ALA A 123 8.16 -15.80 -7.36
C ALA A 123 7.60 -16.47 -6.09
N VAL A 124 7.43 -15.70 -5.02
CA VAL A 124 6.84 -16.20 -3.76
C VAL A 124 5.38 -16.59 -3.95
N LYS A 125 4.56 -15.80 -4.66
CA LYS A 125 3.17 -16.17 -4.98
C LYS A 125 3.09 -17.52 -5.69
N ILE A 126 3.88 -17.71 -6.76
CA ILE A 126 3.91 -18.94 -7.54
C ILE A 126 4.32 -20.13 -6.65
N LEU A 127 5.40 -19.96 -5.89
CA LEU A 127 5.95 -21.01 -5.03
C LEU A 127 4.95 -21.45 -3.95
N MET A 128 4.32 -20.49 -3.27
CA MET A 128 3.35 -20.79 -2.22
C MET A 128 2.09 -21.45 -2.76
N LYS A 129 1.56 -20.99 -3.87
CA LYS A 129 0.40 -21.61 -4.50
C LYS A 129 0.69 -23.02 -5.01
N ALA A 130 1.90 -23.28 -5.50
CA ALA A 130 2.30 -24.58 -6.00
C ALA A 130 2.59 -25.62 -4.91
N LEU A 131 3.36 -25.24 -3.88
CA LEU A 131 3.91 -26.17 -2.90
C LEU A 131 3.26 -26.11 -1.53
N LEU A 132 2.68 -24.95 -1.15
CA LEU A 132 2.08 -24.72 0.17
C LEU A 132 0.71 -24.03 0.08
N PRO A 133 -0.25 -24.55 -0.71
CA PRO A 133 -1.50 -23.86 -1.00
C PRO A 133 -2.41 -23.70 0.23
N GLN A 134 -2.15 -24.44 1.31
CA GLN A 134 -2.90 -24.36 2.56
C GLN A 134 -2.24 -23.45 3.61
N ALA A 135 -1.01 -22.96 3.35
CA ALA A 135 -0.34 -22.06 4.28
C ALA A 135 -1.08 -20.72 4.37
N ARG A 136 -1.16 -20.18 5.56
CA ARG A 136 -1.77 -18.88 5.86
C ARG A 136 -0.85 -18.11 6.80
N GLY A 137 -0.85 -16.80 6.66
CA GLY A 137 -0.14 -15.90 7.57
C GLY A 137 -1.12 -14.92 8.22
N ASP A 138 -0.95 -14.68 9.51
CA ASP A 138 -1.67 -13.60 10.17
C ASP A 138 -1.14 -12.26 9.71
N TYR A 139 -2.05 -11.39 9.28
CA TYR A 139 -1.65 -10.11 8.68
C TYR A 139 -0.79 -9.27 9.63
N ASN A 140 -1.24 -9.10 10.87
CA ASN A 140 -0.56 -8.22 11.83
C ASN A 140 0.81 -8.79 12.25
N THR A 141 0.86 -10.09 12.47
CA THR A 141 2.08 -10.79 12.90
C THR A 141 3.12 -10.82 11.79
N GLU A 142 2.71 -11.12 10.56
CA GLU A 142 3.66 -11.36 9.49
C GLU A 142 4.12 -10.07 8.80
N SER A 143 3.21 -9.09 8.61
CA SER A 143 3.59 -7.78 8.06
C SER A 143 4.58 -7.03 8.95
N ALA A 144 4.45 -7.18 10.27
CA ALA A 144 5.39 -6.58 11.24
C ALA A 144 6.83 -7.10 11.12
N LYS A 145 7.05 -8.22 10.42
CA LYS A 145 8.38 -8.78 10.16
C LYS A 145 9.06 -8.19 8.93
N MET A 146 8.35 -7.35 8.16
CA MET A 146 8.82 -6.77 6.91
C MET A 146 8.94 -5.26 7.04
N ALA A 147 10.16 -4.72 7.03
CA ALA A 147 10.40 -3.29 7.10
C ALA A 147 9.86 -2.53 5.87
N ASP A 148 9.78 -3.20 4.72
CA ASP A 148 9.31 -2.65 3.45
C ASP A 148 7.95 -3.21 3.01
N PHE A 149 7.12 -3.67 3.95
CA PHE A 149 5.81 -4.27 3.64
C PHE A 149 4.92 -3.38 2.77
N SER A 150 4.97 -2.05 2.97
CA SER A 150 4.20 -1.09 2.19
C SER A 150 4.57 -1.06 0.70
N SER A 151 5.76 -1.53 0.33
CA SER A 151 6.20 -1.62 -1.07
C SER A 151 5.70 -2.89 -1.78
N LEU A 152 5.09 -3.81 -1.05
CA LEU A 152 4.48 -5.02 -1.58
C LEU A 152 3.15 -4.71 -2.28
N ASP A 153 2.95 -5.22 -3.48
CA ASP A 153 1.66 -5.08 -4.19
C ASP A 153 0.59 -5.95 -3.50
N GLY A 154 -0.60 -5.40 -3.29
CA GLY A 154 -1.70 -6.04 -2.56
C GLY A 154 -2.10 -7.43 -3.07
N ARG A 155 -1.93 -7.70 -4.37
CA ARG A 155 -2.19 -9.02 -4.97
C ARG A 155 -1.28 -10.13 -4.45
N TYR A 156 -0.16 -9.79 -3.80
CA TYR A 156 0.81 -10.74 -3.26
C TYR A 156 0.73 -10.90 -1.74
N TYR A 157 -0.06 -10.10 -1.03
CA TYR A 157 -0.12 -10.09 0.43
C TYR A 157 -0.38 -11.48 1.01
N GLU A 158 -1.42 -12.17 0.56
CA GLU A 158 -1.75 -13.50 1.07
C GLU A 158 -0.57 -14.48 0.96
N ALA A 159 0.06 -14.53 -0.21
CA ALA A 159 1.15 -15.45 -0.47
C ALA A 159 2.43 -15.09 0.30
N VAL A 160 2.78 -13.81 0.39
CA VAL A 160 3.98 -13.35 1.08
C VAL A 160 3.83 -13.50 2.58
N LEU A 161 2.68 -13.14 3.16
CA LEU A 161 2.41 -13.35 4.58
C LEU A 161 2.43 -14.85 4.94
N ALA A 162 1.82 -15.70 4.11
CA ALA A 162 1.90 -17.14 4.28
C ALA A 162 3.33 -17.68 4.20
N ALA A 163 4.18 -17.11 3.33
CA ALA A 163 5.58 -17.50 3.20
C ALA A 163 6.42 -17.10 4.42
N TYR A 164 6.15 -15.95 5.03
CA TYR A 164 6.76 -15.55 6.30
C TYR A 164 6.31 -16.45 7.45
N ALA A 165 5.01 -16.70 7.58
CA ALA A 165 4.47 -17.60 8.60
C ALA A 165 5.04 -19.02 8.48
N ALA A 166 5.19 -19.51 7.25
CA ALA A 166 5.78 -20.82 6.99
C ALA A 166 7.32 -20.84 7.10
N GLY A 167 8.00 -19.71 7.29
CA GLY A 167 9.46 -19.63 7.35
C GLY A 167 10.17 -19.85 6.00
N VAL A 168 9.44 -19.73 4.89
CA VAL A 168 10.01 -19.83 3.52
C VAL A 168 10.82 -18.59 3.17
N VAL A 169 10.40 -17.42 3.64
CA VAL A 169 11.10 -16.13 3.52
C VAL A 169 11.37 -15.52 4.88
N ASN A 170 12.49 -14.80 5.02
CA ASN A 170 12.94 -14.22 6.30
C ASN A 170 13.33 -12.74 6.20
N GLY A 171 13.25 -12.13 5.02
CA GLY A 171 13.79 -10.79 4.76
C GLY A 171 15.32 -10.76 4.70
N ASP A 172 15.86 -9.55 4.44
CA ASP A 172 17.30 -9.27 4.49
C ASP A 172 17.76 -8.86 5.91
N ASP A 173 19.03 -8.47 6.06
CA ASP A 173 19.60 -8.05 7.36
C ASP A 173 18.98 -6.75 7.92
N ARG A 174 18.23 -6.03 7.10
CA ARG A 174 17.46 -4.83 7.49
C ARG A 174 15.98 -5.13 7.71
N GLY A 175 15.57 -6.38 7.54
CA GLY A 175 14.19 -6.81 7.62
C GLY A 175 13.37 -6.53 6.36
N ASN A 176 13.97 -6.14 5.24
CA ASN A 176 13.23 -5.91 4.00
C ASN A 176 12.95 -7.22 3.25
N PHE A 177 11.77 -7.33 2.70
CA PHE A 177 11.41 -8.40 1.76
C PHE A 177 11.92 -8.12 0.34
N ASN A 178 12.02 -6.85 -0.04
CA ASN A 178 12.41 -6.38 -1.37
C ASN A 178 11.51 -6.92 -2.49
N PRO A 179 10.20 -6.63 -2.49
CA PRO A 179 9.20 -7.32 -3.31
C PRO A 179 9.43 -7.21 -4.82
N ARG A 180 9.94 -6.07 -5.28
CA ARG A 180 10.18 -5.79 -6.70
C ARG A 180 11.59 -6.16 -7.17
N SER A 181 12.50 -6.57 -6.27
CA SER A 181 13.84 -7.02 -6.65
C SER A 181 13.76 -8.32 -7.46
N HIS A 182 14.70 -8.50 -8.38
CA HIS A 182 14.83 -9.74 -9.13
C HIS A 182 15.66 -10.76 -8.34
N LEU A 183 15.26 -12.01 -8.41
CA LEU A 183 15.96 -13.08 -7.71
C LEU A 183 17.21 -13.51 -8.46
N SER A 184 18.32 -13.68 -7.74
CA SER A 184 19.45 -14.44 -8.22
C SER A 184 19.14 -15.94 -8.19
N ARG A 185 19.88 -16.72 -8.96
CA ARG A 185 19.76 -18.20 -8.99
C ARG A 185 20.01 -18.81 -7.61
N ALA A 186 20.94 -18.26 -6.85
CA ALA A 186 21.22 -18.69 -5.47
C ALA A 186 20.06 -18.42 -4.51
N GLU A 187 19.46 -17.23 -4.59
CA GLU A 187 18.27 -16.88 -3.78
C GLU A 187 17.06 -17.76 -4.13
N ALA A 188 16.87 -18.05 -5.42
CA ALA A 188 15.82 -18.96 -5.85
C ALA A 188 16.02 -20.37 -5.28
N CYS A 189 17.26 -20.91 -5.27
CA CYS A 189 17.54 -22.20 -4.61
C CYS A 189 17.18 -22.20 -3.13
N ALA A 190 17.47 -21.11 -2.42
CA ALA A 190 17.11 -21.00 -1.00
C ALA A 190 15.59 -21.00 -0.79
N LEU A 191 14.83 -20.33 -1.66
CA LEU A 191 13.37 -20.37 -1.63
C LEU A 191 12.81 -21.75 -1.94
N PHE A 192 13.32 -22.41 -2.99
CA PHE A 192 12.93 -23.77 -3.36
C PHE A 192 13.18 -24.76 -2.22
N LEU A 193 14.38 -24.73 -1.65
CA LEU A 193 14.73 -25.63 -0.55
C LEU A 193 13.78 -25.45 0.64
N ARG A 194 13.56 -24.21 1.10
CA ARG A 194 12.68 -23.93 2.23
C ARG A 194 11.22 -24.28 1.96
N ALA A 195 10.75 -24.08 0.72
CA ALA A 195 9.38 -24.45 0.37
C ALA A 195 9.19 -25.98 0.34
N GLY A 196 10.18 -26.72 -0.17
CA GLY A 196 10.13 -28.17 -0.28
C GLY A 196 10.51 -28.94 0.99
N ASP A 197 11.30 -28.35 1.89
CA ASP A 197 11.80 -28.98 3.11
C ASP A 197 11.55 -28.10 4.35
N GLU A 198 10.69 -28.57 5.24
CA GLU A 198 10.35 -27.87 6.46
C GLU A 198 11.56 -27.70 7.40
N SER A 199 12.46 -28.66 7.44
CA SER A 199 13.66 -28.59 8.27
C SER A 199 14.66 -27.50 7.84
N ALA A 200 14.56 -27.05 6.59
CA ALA A 200 15.38 -25.99 6.03
C ALA A 200 14.78 -24.58 6.29
N ARG A 201 13.58 -24.51 6.89
CA ARG A 201 12.91 -23.23 7.17
C ARG A 201 13.55 -22.55 8.38
N GLY A 202 14.00 -21.32 8.17
CA GLY A 202 14.54 -20.50 9.24
C GLY A 202 13.44 -19.91 10.13
N GLN A 203 13.76 -19.64 11.39
CA GLN A 203 12.91 -18.78 12.20
C GLN A 203 12.93 -17.36 11.62
N THR A 204 11.78 -16.72 11.50
CA THR A 204 11.69 -15.33 11.07
C THR A 204 12.40 -14.44 12.09
N ARG A 205 13.32 -13.60 11.63
CA ARG A 205 14.00 -12.63 12.48
C ARG A 205 12.97 -11.57 12.90
N PRO A 206 12.80 -11.26 14.17
CA PRO A 206 12.00 -10.10 14.57
C PRO A 206 12.65 -8.85 13.98
N VAL A 207 11.87 -8.04 13.27
CA VAL A 207 12.31 -6.66 12.96
C VAL A 207 12.49 -5.97 14.31
N GLN A 208 13.67 -5.42 14.57
CA GLN A 208 13.84 -4.56 15.72
C GLN A 208 12.99 -3.31 15.45
N PRO A 209 11.98 -3.00 16.28
CA PRO A 209 11.24 -1.77 16.10
C PRO A 209 12.20 -0.60 16.10
N ALA A 210 11.99 0.39 15.23
CA ALA A 210 12.67 1.65 15.36
C ALA A 210 12.57 2.15 16.82
N PRO A 211 13.58 2.82 17.39
CA PRO A 211 13.53 3.29 18.77
C PRO A 211 12.22 4.07 18.98
N VAL A 212 11.42 3.64 19.94
CA VAL A 212 10.15 4.28 20.27
C VAL A 212 10.47 5.68 20.79
N PRO A 213 9.97 6.76 20.16
CA PRO A 213 10.11 8.11 20.72
C PRO A 213 9.55 8.16 22.14
N ALA A 214 10.05 9.09 22.95
CA ALA A 214 9.56 9.28 24.31
C ALA A 214 8.05 9.58 24.31
N PRO A 215 7.28 9.17 25.34
CA PRO A 215 5.86 9.48 25.43
C PRO A 215 5.61 10.98 25.27
N GLY A 216 4.77 11.36 24.31
CA GLY A 216 4.44 12.76 23.97
C GLY A 216 5.17 13.34 22.76
N GLU A 217 6.13 12.62 22.16
CA GLU A 217 6.78 13.05 20.93
C GLU A 217 5.98 12.57 19.71
N THR A 218 5.53 13.52 18.88
CA THR A 218 4.80 13.24 17.65
C THR A 218 5.78 12.79 16.57
N VAL A 219 5.51 11.66 15.93
CA VAL A 219 6.33 11.15 14.83
C VAL A 219 5.85 11.71 13.48
N ARG A 220 6.78 11.72 12.53
CA ARG A 220 6.53 11.96 11.11
C ARG A 220 7.09 10.77 10.34
N GLY A 221 6.91 10.73 9.07
CA GLY A 221 7.40 9.65 8.20
C GLY A 221 6.27 9.10 7.35
N GLY A 222 6.63 8.24 6.41
CA GLY A 222 5.72 7.63 5.47
C GLY A 222 5.05 6.36 6.00
N VAL A 223 4.42 5.66 5.09
CA VAL A 223 3.69 4.41 5.36
C VAL A 223 4.65 3.30 5.80
N THR A 224 5.84 3.24 5.20
CA THR A 224 6.86 2.25 5.54
C THR A 224 7.27 2.31 7.02
N GLU A 225 7.33 3.53 7.58
CA GLU A 225 7.72 3.72 8.98
C GLU A 225 6.57 3.51 9.96
N ASN A 226 5.35 3.90 9.57
CA ASN A 226 4.23 4.05 10.50
C ASN A 226 3.12 3.00 10.34
N GLY A 227 3.07 2.26 9.22
CA GLY A 227 2.11 1.18 8.98
C GLY A 227 0.66 1.66 8.90
N TRP A 228 -0.27 0.85 9.40
CA TRP A 228 -1.68 1.20 9.49
C TRP A 228 -1.91 2.31 10.51
N LEU A 229 -2.73 3.26 10.12
CA LEU A 229 -3.15 4.31 11.03
C LEU A 229 -4.29 3.84 11.93
N ARG A 230 -4.31 4.39 13.14
CA ARG A 230 -5.41 4.21 14.08
C ARG A 230 -5.71 5.49 14.83
N VAL A 231 -6.94 5.62 15.29
CA VAL A 231 -7.40 6.77 16.07
C VAL A 231 -7.48 6.35 17.53
N GLU A 232 -6.73 7.05 18.39
CA GLU A 232 -6.73 6.85 19.84
C GLU A 232 -7.14 8.15 20.54
N GLY A 233 -8.32 8.15 21.15
CA GLY A 233 -8.90 9.38 21.69
C GLY A 233 -9.08 10.42 20.60
N THR A 234 -8.42 11.56 20.72
CA THR A 234 -8.44 12.65 19.73
C THR A 234 -7.24 12.65 18.77
N GLN A 235 -6.34 11.66 18.88
CA GLN A 235 -5.07 11.62 18.14
C GLN A 235 -5.11 10.59 17.02
N LEU A 236 -4.49 10.94 15.88
CA LEU A 236 -4.08 9.98 14.88
C LEU A 236 -2.77 9.33 15.34
N CYS A 237 -2.69 8.02 15.26
CA CYS A 237 -1.54 7.24 15.70
C CYS A 237 -1.06 6.30 14.59
N SER A 238 0.22 5.99 14.62
CA SER A 238 0.83 4.91 13.83
C SER A 238 0.31 3.54 14.29
N GLU A 239 0.62 2.50 13.56
CA GLU A 239 0.29 1.11 13.93
C GLU A 239 0.87 0.71 15.31
N ALA A 240 2.03 1.26 15.67
CA ALA A 240 2.66 1.06 16.97
C ALA A 240 2.04 1.90 18.11
N GLY A 241 0.98 2.69 17.85
CA GLY A 241 0.32 3.54 18.85
C GLY A 241 1.05 4.85 19.15
N ARG A 242 2.02 5.24 18.35
CA ARG A 242 2.71 6.51 18.51
C ARG A 242 1.89 7.62 17.87
N PRO A 243 1.65 8.77 18.55
CA PRO A 243 1.01 9.92 17.93
C PRO A 243 1.70 10.31 16.62
N LEU A 244 0.95 10.48 15.55
CA LEU A 244 1.45 10.77 14.21
C LEU A 244 0.74 12.01 13.65
N VAL A 245 1.50 12.91 13.03
CA VAL A 245 0.96 14.04 12.29
C VAL A 245 1.23 13.86 10.81
N LEU A 246 0.16 13.85 10.02
CA LEU A 246 0.23 13.89 8.57
C LEU A 246 0.17 15.35 8.09
N ARG A 247 1.10 15.72 7.22
CA ARG A 247 1.16 17.05 6.59
C ARG A 247 1.35 16.89 5.09
N GLY A 248 0.52 17.53 4.28
CA GLY A 248 0.63 17.38 2.86
C GLY A 248 -0.17 18.37 2.04
N MET A 249 -0.36 18.00 0.79
CA MET A 249 -1.05 18.79 -0.21
C MET A 249 -2.32 18.09 -0.68
N SER A 250 -3.36 18.87 -0.97
CA SER A 250 -4.49 18.43 -1.77
C SER A 250 -4.23 18.73 -3.24
N SER A 251 -4.54 17.79 -4.14
CA SER A 251 -4.73 18.17 -5.55
C SER A 251 -5.84 19.20 -5.65
N HIS A 252 -5.81 20.02 -6.69
CA HIS A 252 -7.02 20.69 -7.17
C HIS A 252 -7.93 19.67 -7.88
N GLY A 253 -9.13 20.06 -8.31
CA GLY A 253 -10.04 19.17 -9.03
C GLY A 253 -9.37 18.41 -10.18
N MET A 254 -9.47 17.08 -10.14
CA MET A 254 -8.82 16.15 -11.07
C MET A 254 -9.25 16.35 -12.53
N GLN A 255 -10.40 16.97 -12.77
CA GLN A 255 -10.90 17.30 -14.12
C GLN A 255 -10.17 18.49 -14.75
N TRP A 256 -9.64 19.41 -13.93
CA TRP A 256 -8.99 20.65 -14.40
C TRP A 256 -7.47 20.63 -14.29
N TYR A 257 -6.94 20.13 -13.16
CA TYR A 257 -5.52 20.17 -12.82
C TYR A 257 -4.95 18.77 -12.49
N GLY A 258 -5.51 17.72 -13.08
CA GLY A 258 -5.10 16.33 -12.83
C GLY A 258 -3.63 16.03 -13.13
N GLN A 259 -2.94 16.86 -13.94
CA GLN A 259 -1.49 16.74 -14.16
C GLN A 259 -0.66 16.93 -12.89
N PHE A 260 -1.17 17.67 -11.88
CA PHE A 260 -0.52 17.85 -10.59
C PHE A 260 -0.82 16.73 -9.58
N ALA A 261 -1.60 15.72 -9.99
CA ALA A 261 -1.73 14.45 -9.27
C ALA A 261 -1.00 13.30 -10.01
N SER A 262 -0.06 13.63 -10.90
CA SER A 262 0.79 12.68 -11.60
C SER A 262 1.88 12.10 -10.68
N PRO A 263 2.49 10.94 -11.01
CA PRO A 263 3.57 10.36 -10.22
C PRO A 263 4.74 11.33 -9.97
N GLN A 264 5.08 12.17 -10.95
CA GLN A 264 6.16 13.14 -10.76
C GLN A 264 5.75 14.26 -9.79
N ALA A 265 4.54 14.80 -9.90
CA ALA A 265 4.04 15.84 -9.00
C ALA A 265 3.92 15.34 -7.54
N ILE A 266 3.48 14.11 -7.36
CA ILE A 266 3.39 13.47 -6.03
C ILE A 266 4.79 13.24 -5.44
N ARG A 267 5.76 12.75 -6.23
CA ARG A 267 7.17 12.65 -5.78
C ARG A 267 7.77 14.00 -5.43
N ASN A 268 7.43 15.05 -6.17
CA ASN A 268 7.87 16.41 -5.82
C ASN A 268 7.31 16.82 -4.45
N THR A 269 6.03 16.54 -4.20
CA THR A 269 5.39 16.85 -2.90
C THR A 269 6.07 16.10 -1.75
N ALA A 270 6.38 14.81 -1.93
CA ALA A 270 7.14 14.02 -0.98
C ALA A 270 8.56 14.58 -0.73
N ALA A 271 9.25 15.02 -1.80
CA ALA A 271 10.59 15.60 -1.71
C ALA A 271 10.63 16.92 -0.90
N PHE A 272 9.52 17.64 -0.82
CA PHE A 272 9.35 18.81 0.05
C PHE A 272 8.93 18.47 1.49
N GLY A 273 8.85 17.16 1.85
CA GLY A 273 8.60 16.74 3.23
C GLY A 273 7.15 16.37 3.55
N ALA A 274 6.26 16.31 2.56
CA ALA A 274 4.91 15.77 2.78
C ALA A 274 4.96 14.27 3.09
N ASN A 275 4.04 13.81 3.96
CA ASN A 275 3.79 12.40 4.23
C ASN A 275 2.35 11.97 3.94
N VAL A 276 1.53 12.88 3.38
CA VAL A 276 0.16 12.59 2.91
C VAL A 276 -0.14 13.39 1.63
N PHE A 277 -0.95 12.81 0.75
CA PHE A 277 -1.49 13.46 -0.44
C PHE A 277 -3.01 13.28 -0.49
N ARG A 278 -3.77 14.35 -0.70
CA ARG A 278 -5.22 14.31 -0.83
C ARG A 278 -5.63 14.39 -2.29
N VAL A 279 -6.44 13.44 -2.74
CA VAL A 279 -6.93 13.34 -4.12
C VAL A 279 -8.35 13.87 -4.18
N ALA A 280 -8.51 15.14 -4.56
CA ALA A 280 -9.79 15.84 -4.62
C ALA A 280 -10.56 15.44 -5.89
N MET A 281 -11.42 14.42 -5.79
CA MET A 281 -12.28 13.98 -6.89
C MET A 281 -13.63 14.68 -6.82
N TYR A 282 -13.76 15.78 -7.54
CA TYR A 282 -15.05 16.48 -7.66
C TYR A 282 -16.16 15.55 -8.17
N THR A 283 -17.31 15.62 -7.52
CA THR A 283 -18.49 14.85 -7.89
C THR A 283 -19.26 15.52 -9.01
N GLY A 284 -19.59 16.81 -8.83
CA GLY A 284 -20.18 17.68 -9.84
C GLY A 284 -19.16 18.31 -10.81
N GLU A 285 -19.56 19.37 -11.48
CA GLU A 285 -18.69 20.32 -12.20
C GLU A 285 -17.79 19.66 -13.27
N GLY A 286 -18.34 18.66 -14.00
CA GLY A 286 -17.58 17.90 -14.98
C GLY A 286 -16.72 16.77 -14.38
N GLY A 287 -16.83 16.54 -13.09
CA GLY A 287 -16.15 15.49 -12.35
C GLY A 287 -16.78 14.10 -12.48
N TYR A 288 -16.82 13.37 -11.36
CA TYR A 288 -17.18 11.95 -11.33
C TYR A 288 -18.56 11.64 -11.94
N LEU A 289 -19.60 12.43 -11.61
CA LEU A 289 -20.96 12.17 -12.09
C LEU A 289 -21.09 12.27 -13.60
N SER A 290 -20.27 13.08 -14.24
CA SER A 290 -20.23 13.23 -15.70
C SER A 290 -19.33 12.19 -16.37
N GLN A 291 -18.24 11.78 -15.72
CA GLN A 291 -17.19 10.93 -16.30
C GLN A 291 -16.69 9.86 -15.30
N PRO A 292 -17.57 8.94 -14.80
CA PRO A 292 -17.22 8.05 -13.69
C PRO A 292 -15.99 7.19 -13.94
N ALA A 293 -15.88 6.58 -15.12
CA ALA A 293 -14.76 5.70 -15.47
C ALA A 293 -13.43 6.47 -15.57
N ALA A 294 -13.44 7.64 -16.22
CA ALA A 294 -12.26 8.48 -16.40
C ALA A 294 -11.77 9.04 -15.05
N MET A 295 -12.69 9.51 -14.19
CA MET A 295 -12.33 10.02 -12.87
C MET A 295 -11.79 8.92 -11.96
N LYS A 296 -12.41 7.73 -11.94
CA LYS A 296 -11.87 6.59 -11.20
C LYS A 296 -10.46 6.23 -11.65
N ALA A 297 -10.20 6.17 -12.95
CA ALA A 297 -8.87 5.87 -13.48
C ALA A 297 -7.83 6.88 -13.01
N LYS A 298 -8.16 8.19 -13.00
CA LYS A 298 -7.28 9.24 -12.49
C LYS A 298 -7.03 9.09 -10.98
N VAL A 299 -8.08 8.83 -10.19
CA VAL A 299 -7.95 8.60 -8.74
C VAL A 299 -7.04 7.40 -8.47
N ILE A 300 -7.29 6.27 -9.13
CA ILE A 300 -6.47 5.06 -8.99
C ILE A 300 -5.00 5.35 -9.31
N ALA A 301 -4.73 6.04 -10.42
CA ALA A 301 -3.35 6.39 -10.80
C ALA A 301 -2.67 7.29 -9.76
N ALA A 302 -3.38 8.25 -9.19
CA ALA A 302 -2.85 9.13 -8.14
C ALA A 302 -2.62 8.38 -6.83
N VAL A 303 -3.55 7.51 -6.44
CA VAL A 303 -3.41 6.68 -5.23
C VAL A 303 -2.22 5.73 -5.35
N ASP A 304 -2.12 5.02 -6.48
CA ASP A 304 -1.01 4.09 -6.72
C ASP A 304 0.34 4.84 -6.71
N ALA A 305 0.39 6.04 -7.29
CA ALA A 305 1.59 6.90 -7.27
C ALA A 305 1.95 7.41 -5.86
N ALA A 306 0.97 7.73 -5.02
CA ALA A 306 1.21 8.14 -3.64
C ALA A 306 1.75 6.98 -2.80
N ILE A 307 1.20 5.79 -2.97
CA ILE A 307 1.70 4.55 -2.35
C ILE A 307 3.15 4.29 -2.77
N GLU A 308 3.46 4.45 -4.07
CA GLU A 308 4.83 4.28 -4.59
C GLU A 308 5.80 5.30 -4.00
N ALA A 309 5.32 6.50 -3.68
CA ALA A 309 6.12 7.57 -3.07
C ALA A 309 6.19 7.48 -1.53
N ASP A 310 5.71 6.39 -0.93
CA ASP A 310 5.63 6.16 0.52
C ASP A 310 4.78 7.20 1.27
N LEU A 311 3.77 7.77 0.61
CA LEU A 311 2.83 8.70 1.21
C LEU A 311 1.55 8.00 1.65
N TYR A 312 0.96 8.46 2.74
CA TYR A 312 -0.47 8.26 2.97
C TYR A 312 -1.28 8.99 1.91
N VAL A 313 -2.46 8.49 1.59
CA VAL A 313 -3.29 9.08 0.55
C VAL A 313 -4.76 9.11 0.96
N ILE A 314 -5.38 10.28 0.84
CA ILE A 314 -6.80 10.49 1.10
C ILE A 314 -7.55 10.44 -0.23
N ILE A 315 -8.50 9.52 -0.35
CA ILE A 315 -9.45 9.49 -1.46
C ILE A 315 -10.65 10.31 -1.05
N ASP A 316 -10.81 11.48 -1.66
CA ASP A 316 -11.84 12.45 -1.30
C ASP A 316 -12.99 12.46 -2.32
N TRP A 317 -14.19 12.20 -1.83
CA TRP A 317 -15.46 12.43 -2.52
C TRP A 317 -15.81 13.90 -2.39
N HIS A 318 -15.30 14.69 -3.35
CA HIS A 318 -15.27 16.14 -3.28
C HIS A 318 -16.61 16.76 -3.70
N ILE A 319 -17.59 16.74 -2.79
CA ILE A 319 -18.85 17.48 -2.97
C ILE A 319 -18.61 18.97 -2.74
N LEU A 320 -19.22 19.81 -3.53
CA LEU A 320 -19.20 21.27 -3.39
C LEU A 320 -20.52 21.88 -3.84
N SER A 321 -20.76 22.02 -5.14
CA SER A 321 -22.01 22.56 -5.70
C SER A 321 -23.22 21.65 -5.52
N ASP A 322 -23.02 20.35 -5.34
CA ASP A 322 -24.08 19.38 -5.02
C ASP A 322 -24.55 19.45 -3.55
N GLY A 323 -23.85 20.19 -2.69
CA GLY A 323 -24.25 20.62 -1.34
C GLY A 323 -24.60 19.49 -0.36
N ASN A 324 -25.74 18.83 -0.56
CA ASN A 324 -26.20 17.74 0.29
C ASN A 324 -25.62 16.40 -0.12
N PRO A 325 -24.82 15.70 0.73
CA PRO A 325 -24.17 14.44 0.38
C PRO A 325 -25.17 13.31 0.06
N ARG A 326 -26.41 13.39 0.53
CA ARG A 326 -27.45 12.40 0.23
C ARG A 326 -27.90 12.44 -1.23
N THR A 327 -27.71 13.57 -1.93
CA THR A 327 -28.11 13.71 -3.34
C THR A 327 -27.51 12.60 -4.20
N ASN A 328 -26.23 12.29 -3.97
CA ASN A 328 -25.47 11.30 -4.73
C ASN A 328 -25.00 10.11 -3.87
N GLN A 329 -25.75 9.79 -2.79
CA GLN A 329 -25.36 8.76 -1.81
C GLN A 329 -25.17 7.39 -2.45
N ALA A 330 -26.03 6.99 -3.39
CA ALA A 330 -25.92 5.67 -4.04
C ALA A 330 -24.61 5.54 -4.84
N GLN A 331 -24.21 6.61 -5.54
CA GLN A 331 -22.97 6.67 -6.29
C GLN A 331 -21.75 6.68 -5.35
N ALA A 332 -21.81 7.41 -4.24
CA ALA A 332 -20.77 7.42 -3.22
C ALA A 332 -20.57 6.03 -2.61
N VAL A 333 -21.65 5.36 -2.21
CA VAL A 333 -21.61 3.97 -1.70
C VAL A 333 -20.98 3.02 -2.71
N ALA A 334 -21.36 3.10 -3.99
CA ALA A 334 -20.81 2.27 -5.05
C ALA A 334 -19.31 2.54 -5.26
N PHE A 335 -18.91 3.82 -5.33
CA PHE A 335 -17.52 4.23 -5.48
C PHE A 335 -16.66 3.75 -4.31
N PHE A 336 -17.04 4.02 -3.09
CA PHE A 336 -16.27 3.60 -1.92
C PHE A 336 -16.27 2.09 -1.69
N THR A 337 -17.32 1.36 -2.11
CA THR A 337 -17.28 -0.11 -2.13
C THR A 337 -16.19 -0.62 -3.06
N GLU A 338 -16.07 -0.05 -4.25
CA GLU A 338 -15.04 -0.43 -5.22
C GLU A 338 -13.64 -0.04 -4.73
N MET A 339 -13.45 1.19 -4.25
CA MET A 339 -12.15 1.68 -3.77
C MET A 339 -11.69 0.93 -2.52
N SER A 340 -12.58 0.70 -1.55
CA SER A 340 -12.24 -0.02 -0.33
C SER A 340 -11.92 -1.51 -0.59
N LYS A 341 -12.55 -2.11 -1.60
CA LYS A 341 -12.19 -3.46 -2.05
C LYS A 341 -10.82 -3.49 -2.74
N ARG A 342 -10.54 -2.51 -3.62
CA ARG A 342 -9.26 -2.40 -4.32
C ARG A 342 -8.09 -2.22 -3.35
N TYR A 343 -8.27 -1.37 -2.35
CA TYR A 343 -7.24 -0.99 -1.39
C TYR A 343 -7.45 -1.61 0.00
N ALA A 344 -8.13 -2.75 0.07
CA ALA A 344 -8.49 -3.42 1.33
C ALA A 344 -7.30 -3.69 2.26
N HIS A 345 -6.12 -3.87 1.67
CA HIS A 345 -4.87 -4.21 2.39
C HIS A 345 -3.80 -3.12 2.25
N ALA A 346 -4.17 -1.91 1.82
CA ALA A 346 -3.24 -0.80 1.67
C ALA A 346 -3.27 0.12 2.90
N PRO A 347 -2.28 0.06 3.80
CA PRO A 347 -2.22 0.91 4.99
C PRO A 347 -2.14 2.40 4.67
N ALA A 348 -1.68 2.73 3.46
CA ALA A 348 -1.57 4.09 2.97
C ALA A 348 -2.92 4.82 2.82
N VAL A 349 -4.05 4.08 2.62
CA VAL A 349 -5.29 4.67 2.10
C VAL A 349 -6.24 5.07 3.21
N LEU A 350 -6.58 6.36 3.23
CA LEU A 350 -7.66 6.96 4.00
C LEU A 350 -8.80 7.35 3.06
N TYR A 351 -10.01 7.43 3.60
CA TYR A 351 -11.20 7.80 2.83
C TYR A 351 -11.83 9.05 3.42
N GLU A 352 -11.99 10.12 2.64
CA GLU A 352 -12.78 11.29 2.99
C GLU A 352 -14.11 11.20 2.25
N ILE A 353 -15.17 10.96 3.01
CA ILE A 353 -16.44 10.53 2.42
C ILE A 353 -17.35 11.66 1.96
N CYS A 354 -17.11 12.88 2.41
CA CYS A 354 -17.72 14.08 1.86
C CYS A 354 -16.89 15.32 2.21
N ASN A 355 -16.49 16.06 1.20
CA ASN A 355 -15.64 17.26 1.33
C ASN A 355 -16.34 18.38 2.12
N GLU A 356 -17.34 19.01 1.53
CA GLU A 356 -17.96 20.23 2.06
C GLU A 356 -19.50 20.21 1.96
N PRO A 357 -20.18 19.49 2.85
CA PRO A 357 -21.64 19.61 2.99
C PRO A 357 -22.03 21.06 3.25
N ASN A 358 -22.92 21.62 2.44
CA ASN A 358 -23.27 23.04 2.49
C ASN A 358 -24.73 23.33 2.12
N GLY A 359 -25.15 24.59 2.23
CA GLY A 359 -26.54 25.00 2.04
C GLY A 359 -27.43 24.61 3.24
N ALA A 360 -28.66 24.22 2.98
CA ALA A 360 -29.62 23.80 4.02
C ALA A 360 -29.41 22.32 4.43
N VAL A 361 -28.19 21.98 4.85
CA VAL A 361 -27.79 20.62 5.24
C VAL A 361 -27.64 20.54 6.75
N SER A 362 -28.26 19.52 7.36
CA SER A 362 -28.16 19.27 8.80
C SER A 362 -27.24 18.07 9.09
N TRP A 363 -26.62 18.08 10.29
CA TRP A 363 -25.83 16.95 10.74
C TRP A 363 -26.67 15.68 10.91
N SER A 364 -27.71 15.74 11.75
CA SER A 364 -28.51 14.58 12.13
C SER A 364 -29.44 14.07 11.02
N GLY A 365 -29.95 14.96 10.16
CA GLY A 365 -30.89 14.62 9.08
C GLY A 365 -30.22 14.18 7.78
N ASP A 366 -29.04 14.70 7.49
CA ASP A 366 -28.39 14.55 6.19
C ASP A 366 -27.00 13.90 6.30
N VAL A 367 -26.04 14.56 6.95
CA VAL A 367 -24.63 14.14 6.91
C VAL A 367 -24.40 12.85 7.68
N LYS A 368 -24.91 12.73 8.90
CA LYS A 368 -24.71 11.52 9.73
C LYS A 368 -25.34 10.27 9.11
N PRO A 369 -26.60 10.27 8.61
CA PRO A 369 -27.17 9.09 7.93
C PRO A 369 -26.41 8.71 6.65
N TYR A 370 -25.94 9.70 5.88
CA TYR A 370 -25.07 9.46 4.73
C TYR A 370 -23.77 8.81 5.16
N ALA A 371 -23.09 9.38 6.16
CA ALA A 371 -21.82 8.86 6.68
C ALA A 371 -21.94 7.41 7.17
N GLN A 372 -23.02 7.09 7.92
CA GLN A 372 -23.29 5.72 8.36
C GLN A 372 -23.39 4.73 7.21
N ALA A 373 -24.04 5.11 6.11
CA ALA A 373 -24.19 4.26 4.92
C ALA A 373 -22.85 4.02 4.23
N VAL A 374 -22.03 5.07 4.03
CA VAL A 374 -20.73 4.98 3.36
C VAL A 374 -19.70 4.28 4.24
N VAL A 375 -19.64 4.60 5.53
CA VAL A 375 -18.77 3.91 6.50
C VAL A 375 -19.04 2.42 6.51
N LYS A 376 -20.32 2.00 6.54
CA LYS A 376 -20.69 0.58 6.45
C LYS A 376 -20.16 -0.08 5.17
N ALA A 377 -20.24 0.60 4.04
CA ALA A 377 -19.74 0.08 2.76
C ALA A 377 -18.21 -0.07 2.74
N ILE A 378 -17.49 0.90 3.27
CA ILE A 378 -16.02 0.84 3.40
C ILE A 378 -15.60 -0.28 4.36
N ARG A 379 -16.21 -0.36 5.55
CA ARG A 379 -15.86 -1.35 6.58
C ARG A 379 -16.07 -2.80 6.15
N ALA A 380 -16.99 -3.04 5.21
CA ALA A 380 -17.19 -4.37 4.64
C ALA A 380 -15.94 -4.93 3.91
N ASN A 381 -15.06 -4.06 3.43
CA ASN A 381 -13.86 -4.43 2.68
C ASN A 381 -12.55 -3.98 3.38
N SER A 382 -12.56 -2.83 4.06
CA SER A 382 -11.39 -2.16 4.64
C SER A 382 -11.66 -1.81 6.10
N PRO A 383 -11.66 -2.79 7.02
CA PRO A 383 -12.06 -2.59 8.41
C PRO A 383 -11.11 -1.70 9.21
N ARG A 384 -9.84 -1.57 8.78
CA ARG A 384 -8.79 -0.84 9.51
C ARG A 384 -8.58 0.60 9.06
N SER A 385 -8.99 0.96 7.84
CA SER A 385 -8.70 2.29 7.27
C SER A 385 -9.31 3.42 8.10
N VAL A 386 -8.60 4.54 8.17
CA VAL A 386 -9.16 5.78 8.74
C VAL A 386 -10.14 6.39 7.75
N ILE A 387 -11.30 6.81 8.26
CA ILE A 387 -12.34 7.48 7.47
C ILE A 387 -12.55 8.89 8.02
N LEU A 388 -12.48 9.89 7.13
CA LEU A 388 -12.70 11.29 7.41
C LEU A 388 -14.14 11.66 7.03
N ILE A 389 -14.83 12.35 7.92
CA ILE A 389 -16.24 12.70 7.78
C ILE A 389 -16.38 14.22 7.80
N GLY A 390 -16.90 14.82 6.73
CA GLY A 390 -17.23 16.24 6.67
C GLY A 390 -18.41 16.61 7.56
N SER A 391 -18.59 17.89 7.81
CA SER A 391 -19.71 18.43 8.61
C SER A 391 -20.42 19.55 7.86
N PRO A 392 -21.62 19.98 8.28
CA PRO A 392 -22.32 21.11 7.66
C PRO A 392 -21.47 22.39 7.62
N THR A 393 -21.91 23.34 6.82
CA THR A 393 -21.28 24.67 6.69
C THR A 393 -19.83 24.55 6.20
N TRP A 394 -19.65 23.88 5.05
CA TRP A 394 -18.31 23.67 4.43
C TRP A 394 -17.29 23.06 5.41
N SER A 395 -17.69 21.99 6.09
CA SER A 395 -16.87 21.26 7.07
C SER A 395 -16.35 22.12 8.22
N GLN A 396 -17.18 23.10 8.69
CA GLN A 396 -16.86 23.96 9.84
C GLN A 396 -17.63 23.61 11.12
N ASP A 397 -18.78 22.93 10.99
CA ASP A 397 -19.68 22.68 12.13
C ASP A 397 -19.38 21.36 12.85
N ILE A 398 -18.10 21.06 13.09
CA ILE A 398 -17.65 19.83 13.79
C ILE A 398 -18.20 19.69 15.21
N HIS A 399 -18.62 20.80 15.85
CA HIS A 399 -19.26 20.78 17.17
C HIS A 399 -20.60 20.02 17.18
N LEU A 400 -21.30 19.98 16.03
CA LEU A 400 -22.52 19.17 15.87
C LEU A 400 -22.19 17.68 15.85
N ALA A 401 -21.10 17.32 15.18
CA ALA A 401 -20.58 15.95 15.16
C ALA A 401 -20.07 15.53 16.55
N ALA A 402 -19.43 16.44 17.28
CA ALA A 402 -18.96 16.17 18.64
C ALA A 402 -20.10 15.86 19.62
N ALA A 403 -21.25 16.54 19.47
CA ALA A 403 -22.42 16.28 20.29
C ALA A 403 -23.14 14.96 19.97
N ASP A 404 -23.00 14.45 18.74
CA ASP A 404 -23.68 13.22 18.27
C ASP A 404 -22.84 12.52 17.19
N PRO A 405 -21.70 11.90 17.53
CA PRO A 405 -20.79 11.32 16.55
C PRO A 405 -21.35 10.09 15.84
N VAL A 406 -20.78 9.77 14.69
CA VAL A 406 -21.01 8.48 14.02
C VAL A 406 -20.34 7.38 14.84
N ALA A 407 -21.05 6.29 15.09
CA ALA A 407 -20.49 5.14 15.81
C ALA A 407 -19.52 4.34 14.94
N GLY A 408 -18.40 3.94 15.52
CA GLY A 408 -17.38 3.11 14.90
C GLY A 408 -15.96 3.55 15.23
N ASP A 409 -15.01 2.66 14.96
CA ASP A 409 -13.59 2.90 15.19
C ASP A 409 -12.93 3.56 13.97
N ASN A 410 -11.78 4.18 14.19
CA ASN A 410 -10.97 4.81 13.14
C ASN A 410 -11.75 5.83 12.30
N LEU A 411 -12.61 6.61 12.95
CA LEU A 411 -13.31 7.75 12.35
C LEU A 411 -12.68 9.04 12.84
N MET A 412 -12.45 9.99 11.94
CA MET A 412 -12.06 11.37 12.25
C MET A 412 -13.01 12.33 11.55
N TYR A 413 -13.04 13.57 12.02
CA TYR A 413 -13.94 14.59 11.51
C TYR A 413 -13.12 15.71 10.89
N THR A 414 -13.45 16.05 9.64
CA THR A 414 -12.69 17.07 8.95
C THR A 414 -13.19 18.47 9.28
N LEU A 415 -12.22 19.38 9.38
CA LEU A 415 -12.48 20.82 9.47
C LEU A 415 -11.72 21.52 8.35
N HIS A 416 -12.40 22.46 7.69
CA HIS A 416 -11.80 23.29 6.65
C HIS A 416 -11.66 24.74 7.10
N PHE A 417 -10.55 25.38 6.77
CA PHE A 417 -10.33 26.79 7.01
C PHE A 417 -9.51 27.46 5.91
N TYR A 418 -9.68 28.77 5.80
CA TYR A 418 -8.84 29.64 4.98
C TYR A 418 -8.35 30.79 5.83
N ALA A 419 -7.03 30.99 5.90
CA ALA A 419 -6.39 31.90 6.85
C ALA A 419 -6.91 33.36 6.75
N GLY A 420 -7.23 33.82 5.53
CA GLY A 420 -7.78 35.14 5.29
C GLY A 420 -9.27 35.32 5.63
N THR A 421 -9.96 34.23 6.05
CA THR A 421 -11.40 34.27 6.35
C THR A 421 -11.71 33.80 7.78
N HIS A 422 -11.04 32.74 8.24
CA HIS A 422 -11.37 32.03 9.46
C HIS A 422 -10.34 32.33 10.55
N GLY A 423 -10.83 32.82 11.67
CA GLY A 423 -10.00 33.25 12.79
C GLY A 423 -10.16 32.38 14.06
N GLN A 424 -10.05 33.04 15.23
CA GLN A 424 -10.06 32.37 16.52
C GLN A 424 -11.36 31.57 16.78
N TRP A 425 -12.49 32.07 16.35
CA TRP A 425 -13.79 31.41 16.56
C TRP A 425 -13.84 29.97 16.02
N LEU A 426 -13.14 29.69 14.90
CA LEU A 426 -13.10 28.33 14.32
C LEU A 426 -12.07 27.45 15.04
N ARG A 427 -10.95 28.01 15.52
CA ARG A 427 -10.02 27.32 16.42
C ARG A 427 -10.70 26.93 17.75
N ASP A 428 -11.57 27.79 18.27
CA ASP A 428 -12.38 27.50 19.49
C ASP A 428 -13.32 26.31 19.27
N ARG A 429 -13.90 26.16 18.07
CA ARG A 429 -14.69 24.96 17.71
C ARG A 429 -13.87 23.67 17.74
N ILE A 430 -12.64 23.69 17.25
CA ILE A 430 -11.74 22.53 17.36
C ILE A 430 -11.48 22.22 18.84
N THR A 431 -11.14 23.24 19.64
CA THR A 431 -10.87 23.06 21.07
C THR A 431 -12.07 22.43 21.78
N GLN A 432 -13.28 22.91 21.51
CA GLN A 432 -14.52 22.39 22.10
C GLN A 432 -14.81 20.95 21.63
N ALA A 433 -14.62 20.64 20.36
CA ALA A 433 -14.84 19.31 19.80
C ALA A 433 -13.86 18.29 20.40
N GLN A 434 -12.57 18.63 20.48
CA GLN A 434 -11.56 17.77 21.11
C GLN A 434 -11.81 17.57 22.61
N ALA A 435 -12.30 18.59 23.32
CA ALA A 435 -12.69 18.46 24.73
C ALA A 435 -13.85 17.47 24.96
N GLN A 436 -14.66 17.22 23.92
CA GLN A 436 -15.71 16.18 23.90
C GLN A 436 -15.21 14.84 23.35
N GLY A 437 -13.91 14.69 23.08
CA GLY A 437 -13.31 13.45 22.58
C GLY A 437 -13.38 13.27 21.07
N LEU A 438 -13.77 14.31 20.28
CA LEU A 438 -13.84 14.20 18.83
C LEU A 438 -12.45 14.32 18.19
N PRO A 439 -11.97 13.31 17.44
CA PRO A 439 -10.72 13.40 16.68
C PRO A 439 -10.91 14.25 15.43
N VAL A 440 -10.02 15.22 15.22
CA VAL A 440 -10.11 16.20 14.13
C VAL A 440 -8.92 16.05 13.16
N PHE A 441 -9.23 16.14 11.88
CA PHE A 441 -8.27 16.24 10.77
C PHE A 441 -8.61 17.49 9.95
N VAL A 442 -7.62 18.30 9.59
CA VAL A 442 -7.83 19.45 8.70
C VAL A 442 -7.48 19.01 7.28
N SER A 443 -8.43 18.37 6.59
CA SER A 443 -8.19 17.79 5.27
C SER A 443 -8.12 18.82 4.15
N GLU A 444 -8.57 20.07 4.42
CA GLU A 444 -8.43 21.19 3.51
C GLU A 444 -8.20 22.50 4.27
N TRP A 445 -7.19 23.28 3.85
CA TRP A 445 -6.98 24.64 4.31
C TRP A 445 -6.21 25.48 3.31
N GLY A 446 -6.42 26.79 3.29
CA GLY A 446 -5.75 27.71 2.38
C GLY A 446 -5.09 28.90 3.07
N THR A 447 -4.05 29.45 2.45
CA THR A 447 -3.35 30.68 2.89
C THR A 447 -4.08 31.97 2.54
N SER A 448 -5.11 31.87 1.69
CA SER A 448 -5.91 32.96 1.11
C SER A 448 -7.23 33.14 1.85
N ARG A 449 -8.15 33.90 1.25
CA ARG A 449 -9.57 33.86 1.58
C ARG A 449 -10.22 32.58 1.04
N ALA A 450 -11.43 32.30 1.55
CA ALA A 450 -12.18 31.08 1.19
C ALA A 450 -12.61 31.03 -0.30
N ASP A 451 -12.59 32.16 -1.00
CA ASP A 451 -12.83 32.23 -2.44
C ASP A 451 -11.56 31.97 -3.30
N GLY A 452 -10.44 31.62 -2.67
CA GLY A 452 -9.14 31.39 -3.30
C GLY A 452 -8.35 32.67 -3.61
N GLY A 453 -8.96 33.84 -3.38
CA GLY A 453 -8.41 35.17 -3.69
C GLY A 453 -7.95 35.97 -2.46
N GLY A 454 -7.81 37.28 -2.67
CA GLY A 454 -7.52 38.25 -1.60
C GLY A 454 -6.06 38.32 -1.16
N GLY A 455 -5.15 37.64 -1.82
CA GLY A 455 -3.75 37.56 -1.45
C GLY A 455 -3.45 36.43 -0.46
N VAL A 456 -2.22 36.36 -0.01
CA VAL A 456 -1.75 35.43 1.00
C VAL A 456 -1.76 36.13 2.37
N PHE A 457 -2.09 35.39 3.42
CA PHE A 457 -2.20 35.87 4.81
C PHE A 457 -1.14 35.16 5.70
N PRO A 458 0.12 35.60 5.68
CA PRO A 458 1.22 34.85 6.33
C PRO A 458 1.10 34.79 7.86
N ALA A 459 0.65 35.86 8.50
CA ALA A 459 0.54 35.94 9.96
C ALA A 459 -0.57 35.01 10.48
N GLU A 460 -1.73 35.03 9.83
CA GLU A 460 -2.89 34.19 10.14
C GLU A 460 -2.61 32.73 9.82
N THR A 461 -1.90 32.46 8.71
CA THR A 461 -1.43 31.12 8.34
C THR A 461 -0.53 30.57 9.43
N ARG A 462 0.45 31.33 9.92
CA ARG A 462 1.32 30.91 11.01
C ARG A 462 0.55 30.61 12.30
N GLN A 463 -0.38 31.49 12.68
CA GLN A 463 -1.22 31.26 13.86
C GLN A 463 -2.04 29.95 13.76
N TRP A 464 -2.51 29.61 12.57
CA TRP A 464 -3.19 28.34 12.33
C TRP A 464 -2.26 27.15 12.42
N LEU A 465 -1.11 27.21 11.77
CA LEU A 465 -0.12 26.11 11.79
C LEU A 465 0.40 25.85 13.20
N ASP A 466 0.76 26.90 13.95
CA ASP A 466 1.20 26.81 15.35
C ASP A 466 0.10 26.18 16.23
N TYR A 467 -1.18 26.54 15.98
CA TYR A 467 -2.31 25.96 16.69
C TYR A 467 -2.50 24.47 16.39
N LEU A 468 -2.38 24.06 15.12
CA LEU A 468 -2.50 22.65 14.70
C LEU A 468 -1.34 21.82 15.24
N ASP A 469 -0.13 22.34 15.17
CA ASP A 469 1.09 21.69 15.67
C ASP A 469 1.04 21.43 17.18
N ALA A 470 0.62 22.45 17.94
CA ALA A 470 0.47 22.33 19.40
C ALA A 470 -0.54 21.25 19.84
N ARG A 471 -1.41 20.79 18.93
CA ARG A 471 -2.45 19.78 19.17
C ARG A 471 -2.22 18.46 18.42
N GLY A 472 -1.14 18.34 17.65
CA GLY A 472 -0.87 17.16 16.84
C GLY A 472 -1.95 16.90 15.77
N ILE A 473 -2.52 17.97 15.19
CA ILE A 473 -3.58 17.85 14.18
C ILE A 473 -2.96 17.76 12.80
N SER A 474 -3.30 16.69 12.07
CA SER A 474 -2.91 16.44 10.69
C SER A 474 -3.63 17.37 9.71
N TRP A 475 -2.98 17.69 8.57
CA TRP A 475 -3.54 18.60 7.60
C TRP A 475 -3.10 18.40 6.15
N CYS A 476 -3.96 18.84 5.19
CA CYS A 476 -3.64 18.98 3.76
C CYS A 476 -3.96 20.40 3.29
N ASN A 477 -3.01 21.02 2.58
CA ASN A 477 -3.22 22.37 2.05
C ASN A 477 -3.94 22.34 0.70
N TRP A 478 -4.87 23.27 0.49
CA TRP A 478 -5.50 23.58 -0.79
C TRP A 478 -4.76 24.73 -1.47
N SER A 479 -4.15 24.52 -2.66
CA SER A 479 -4.09 23.29 -3.42
C SER A 479 -2.83 23.22 -4.27
N LEU A 480 -2.45 22.03 -4.64
CA LEU A 480 -1.35 21.76 -5.55
C LEU A 480 -1.81 21.95 -7.00
N CYS A 481 -1.66 23.14 -7.51
CA CYS A 481 -1.92 23.52 -8.90
C CYS A 481 -1.14 24.79 -9.26
N ASP A 482 -1.17 25.14 -10.54
CA ASP A 482 -0.58 26.37 -11.10
C ASP A 482 -1.66 27.37 -11.55
N LYS A 483 -2.84 27.29 -10.96
CA LYS A 483 -3.94 28.23 -11.21
C LYS A 483 -3.52 29.65 -10.83
N ASP A 484 -3.94 30.63 -11.59
CA ASP A 484 -3.70 32.03 -11.26
C ASP A 484 -4.67 32.49 -10.15
N GLU A 485 -4.38 32.01 -8.93
CA GLU A 485 -5.09 32.37 -7.70
C GLU A 485 -4.16 32.34 -6.49
N SER A 486 -4.54 33.02 -5.41
CA SER A 486 -3.68 33.19 -4.24
C SER A 486 -3.48 31.91 -3.44
N SER A 487 -4.39 30.93 -3.52
CA SER A 487 -4.27 29.63 -2.85
C SER A 487 -3.40 28.62 -3.60
N ALA A 488 -3.11 28.84 -4.88
CA ALA A 488 -2.31 27.93 -5.67
C ALA A 488 -0.87 27.84 -5.15
N ALA A 489 -0.35 26.63 -4.99
CA ALA A 489 1.00 26.42 -4.44
C ALA A 489 2.11 26.65 -5.48
N LEU A 490 1.80 26.53 -6.77
CA LEU A 490 2.75 26.70 -7.86
C LEU A 490 2.44 27.98 -8.64
N LYS A 491 3.47 28.57 -9.23
CA LYS A 491 3.31 29.71 -10.13
C LYS A 491 2.61 29.28 -11.42
N PRO A 492 1.81 30.17 -12.05
CA PRO A 492 1.19 29.89 -13.34
C PRO A 492 2.21 29.41 -14.38
N GLY A 493 1.87 28.32 -15.10
CA GLY A 493 2.70 27.73 -16.13
C GLY A 493 3.83 26.82 -15.62
N THR A 494 3.85 26.46 -14.33
CA THR A 494 4.83 25.50 -13.77
C THR A 494 4.60 24.10 -14.35
N PRO A 495 5.59 23.47 -15.02
CA PRO A 495 5.43 22.11 -15.54
C PRO A 495 5.28 21.06 -14.44
N ALA A 496 4.28 20.19 -14.57
CA ALA A 496 4.03 19.11 -13.61
C ALA A 496 4.97 17.90 -13.76
N ASN A 497 5.67 17.77 -14.89
CA ASN A 497 6.41 16.56 -15.30
C ASN A 497 7.92 16.63 -15.04
N ARG A 498 8.40 17.58 -14.24
CA ARG A 498 9.79 17.70 -13.81
C ARG A 498 9.89 17.95 -12.30
N ALA A 499 11.08 17.81 -11.75
CA ALA A 499 11.36 18.24 -10.38
C ALA A 499 11.15 19.77 -10.23
N TRP A 500 10.53 20.17 -9.12
CA TRP A 500 10.32 21.57 -8.76
C TRP A 500 11.44 22.08 -7.87
N THR A 501 11.63 23.38 -7.92
CA THR A 501 12.55 24.14 -7.08
C THR A 501 11.78 25.24 -6.34
N ALA A 502 12.40 25.93 -5.41
CA ALA A 502 11.81 27.10 -4.74
C ALA A 502 11.39 28.21 -5.73
N ALA A 503 11.98 28.26 -6.95
CA ALA A 503 11.62 29.22 -7.98
C ALA A 503 10.24 28.95 -8.61
N ASP A 504 9.77 27.71 -8.56
CA ASP A 504 8.47 27.29 -9.09
C ASP A 504 7.32 27.58 -8.14
N LEU A 505 7.62 27.80 -6.87
CA LEU A 505 6.62 28.01 -5.83
C LEU A 505 6.03 29.43 -5.89
N SER A 506 4.72 29.52 -5.73
CA SER A 506 4.01 30.78 -5.47
C SER A 506 4.37 31.35 -4.08
N GLU A 507 3.78 32.46 -3.68
CA GLU A 507 3.89 32.94 -2.29
C GLU A 507 3.24 31.97 -1.31
N SER A 508 2.04 31.47 -1.63
CA SER A 508 1.35 30.40 -0.87
C SER A 508 2.22 29.15 -0.76
N GLY A 509 2.74 28.68 -1.90
CA GLY A 509 3.58 27.48 -1.93
C GLY A 509 4.83 27.60 -1.08
N ARG A 510 5.51 28.74 -1.04
CA ARG A 510 6.68 28.92 -0.16
C ARG A 510 6.33 28.79 1.32
N LEU A 511 5.20 29.34 1.77
CA LEU A 511 4.73 29.19 3.14
C LEU A 511 4.39 27.73 3.48
N VAL A 512 3.63 27.07 2.60
CA VAL A 512 3.14 25.71 2.83
C VAL A 512 4.26 24.68 2.76
N PHE A 513 5.09 24.71 1.71
CA PHE A 513 6.21 23.78 1.59
C PHE A 513 7.30 24.02 2.67
N GLY A 514 7.45 25.27 3.13
CA GLY A 514 8.27 25.57 4.30
C GLY A 514 7.75 24.91 5.58
N ALA A 515 6.43 24.78 5.74
CA ALA A 515 5.82 24.12 6.90
C ALA A 515 5.83 22.57 6.81
N LEU A 516 6.00 21.99 5.61
CA LEU A 516 6.14 20.54 5.44
C LEU A 516 7.49 20.02 5.92
N GLY A 517 8.56 20.76 5.68
CA GLY A 517 9.94 20.36 5.98
C GLY A 517 10.44 20.73 7.39
N GLY A 518 9.66 21.47 8.16
CA GLY A 518 10.02 21.98 9.50
C GLY A 518 9.79 21.01 10.66
#